data_3ea227ea6703c64dc856a9c0ad0f31bf
#
_entry.id   3ea227ea6703c64dc856a9c0ad0f31bf
#
_cell.length_a   1.000
_cell.length_b   1.000
_cell.length_c   1.000
_cell.angle_alpha   90.00
_cell.angle_beta   90.00
_cell.angle_gamma   90.00
#
_symmetry.space_group_name_H-M   'P 1'
#
loop_
_entity.id
_entity.type
_entity.pdbx_description
1 polymer ?
#
loop_
_entity_poly.entity_id
_entity_poly.type
_entity_poly.pdbx_seq_one_letter_code
_entity_poly.pdbx_strand_id
1 'polypeptide(L)'
;TMLYKEMRRRGFTSVVEFQYLHHDKDGTPYAEAATMAIALLEAAAEVGIKITLTPVMYCQGGFGRPATERQRRFISKNVDEYLRLVEATKDACAKYSGSRLGVGVHSLRAVNPEDLQEVVRGTPQDAPFHLHASEQIKEVEECVATLRARPVEWLLSNLELSSRFSLVHATHMIESETLGLAQSGAVAVLCPSTEASLGDGVFPLRKYISAGGRWSIGTDSHIGIDPVEELRLLDSFQRLETHRRDTFPGDPGRFAILESVRGGASSDGSLNAGLRIGAALDACVFKASTPLVSELRSADRASTLILASGAAEVMGTFVGGNYKTAEPPSSESVAEFSRAVQKFRS
;
A
#
# COMPACT_ATOMS: atom_id res chain seq x y z
N THR A 1 11.57 12.56 1.97
CA THR A 1 11.43 13.49 0.81
C THR A 1 11.80 12.82 -0.52
N MET A 2 13.02 12.25 -0.69
CA MET A 2 13.49 11.72 -1.99
C MET A 2 12.56 10.64 -2.57
N LEU A 3 12.15 9.64 -1.78
CA LEU A 3 11.21 8.60 -2.21
C LEU A 3 9.91 9.21 -2.75
N TYR A 4 9.30 10.13 -2.03
CA TYR A 4 8.05 10.78 -2.46
C TYR A 4 8.24 11.64 -3.72
N LYS A 5 9.40 12.28 -3.93
CA LYS A 5 9.74 12.95 -5.21
C LYS A 5 9.74 11.94 -6.36
N GLU A 6 10.38 10.78 -6.19
CA GLU A 6 10.41 9.72 -7.19
C GLU A 6 9.00 9.11 -7.43
N MET A 7 8.24 8.85 -6.38
CA MET A 7 6.85 8.36 -6.51
C MET A 7 5.99 9.34 -7.31
N ARG A 8 6.02 10.63 -6.95
CA ARG A 8 5.25 11.66 -7.66
C ARG A 8 5.67 11.79 -9.13
N ARG A 9 6.97 11.73 -9.41
CA ARG A 9 7.51 11.75 -10.77
C ARG A 9 7.02 10.58 -11.62
N ARG A 10 6.72 9.44 -10.99
CA ARG A 10 6.22 8.24 -11.67
C ARG A 10 4.70 8.13 -11.71
N GLY A 11 3.97 9.14 -11.23
CA GLY A 11 2.53 9.22 -11.40
C GLY A 11 1.69 9.02 -10.15
N PHE A 12 2.30 8.71 -8.99
CA PHE A 12 1.57 8.65 -7.73
C PHE A 12 1.09 10.03 -7.29
N THR A 13 -0.17 10.13 -6.90
CA THR A 13 -0.79 11.36 -6.36
C THR A 13 -1.09 11.27 -4.88
N SER A 14 -1.22 10.04 -4.38
CA SER A 14 -1.40 9.70 -2.97
C SER A 14 -0.69 8.40 -2.64
N VAL A 15 -0.38 8.21 -1.37
CA VAL A 15 0.27 7.02 -0.82
C VAL A 15 -0.35 6.67 0.53
N VAL A 16 -0.51 5.37 0.78
CA VAL A 16 -0.68 4.84 2.13
C VAL A 16 0.70 4.44 2.62
N GLU A 17 1.17 5.11 3.65
CA GLU A 17 2.52 4.91 4.19
C GLU A 17 2.47 4.14 5.50
N PHE A 18 3.07 2.96 5.53
CA PHE A 18 3.18 2.16 6.74
C PHE A 18 4.36 2.64 7.57
N GLN A 19 4.09 3.10 8.77
CA GLN A 19 5.11 3.57 9.69
C GLN A 19 5.39 2.51 10.75
N TYR A 20 6.59 1.93 10.71
CA TYR A 20 7.06 0.93 11.68
C TYR A 20 7.95 1.50 12.77
N LEU A 21 8.70 2.57 12.50
CA LEU A 21 9.68 3.11 13.43
C LEU A 21 9.00 4.01 14.46
N HIS A 22 8.79 3.49 15.66
CA HIS A 22 8.13 4.20 16.76
C HIS A 22 9.09 4.65 17.86
N HIS A 23 10.28 4.04 17.91
CA HIS A 23 11.29 4.27 18.94
C HIS A 23 12.63 4.66 18.34
N ASP A 24 13.53 5.23 19.17
CA ASP A 24 14.89 5.54 18.78
C ASP A 24 15.72 4.25 18.56
N LYS A 25 16.98 4.41 18.16
CA LYS A 25 17.86 3.31 17.73
C LYS A 25 18.07 2.25 18.80
N ASP A 26 18.02 2.64 20.06
CA ASP A 26 18.16 1.76 21.23
C ASP A 26 16.82 1.13 21.69
N GLY A 27 15.70 1.50 21.05
CA GLY A 27 14.37 1.05 21.42
C GLY A 27 13.68 1.91 22.48
N THR A 28 14.27 3.04 22.88
CA THR A 28 13.61 3.98 23.80
C THR A 28 12.55 4.79 23.07
N PRO A 29 11.38 5.05 23.68
CA PRO A 29 10.38 5.93 23.09
C PRO A 29 10.93 7.33 22.84
N TYR A 30 10.56 7.95 21.73
CA TYR A 30 10.79 9.37 21.51
C TYR A 30 10.03 10.22 22.54
N ALA A 31 10.56 11.41 22.85
CA ALA A 31 9.88 12.35 23.75
C ALA A 31 8.48 12.75 23.21
N GLU A 32 8.36 12.87 21.91
CA GLU A 32 7.09 13.02 21.21
C GLU A 32 6.80 11.72 20.43
N ALA A 33 5.71 11.05 20.77
CA ALA A 33 5.36 9.74 20.16
C ALA A 33 5.23 9.81 18.63
N ALA A 34 4.76 10.93 18.10
CA ALA A 34 4.59 11.17 16.66
C ALA A 34 5.86 11.66 15.92
N THR A 35 7.05 11.66 16.56
CA THR A 35 8.29 12.20 15.96
C THR A 35 8.54 11.69 14.52
N MET A 36 8.47 10.39 14.31
CA MET A 36 8.70 9.81 12.97
C MET A 36 7.52 10.06 12.03
N ALA A 37 6.30 10.08 12.56
CA ALA A 37 5.09 10.43 11.81
C ALA A 37 5.19 11.87 11.27
N ILE A 38 5.60 12.83 12.10
CA ILE A 38 5.78 14.24 11.71
C ILE A 38 6.82 14.35 10.59
N ALA A 39 7.94 13.66 10.67
CA ALA A 39 8.96 13.67 9.63
C ALA A 39 8.45 13.17 8.26
N LEU A 40 7.58 12.15 8.25
CA LEU A 40 6.94 11.65 7.03
C LEU A 40 5.91 12.65 6.49
N LEU A 41 5.13 13.26 7.35
CA LEU A 41 4.13 14.28 7.00
C LEU A 41 4.80 15.53 6.40
N GLU A 42 5.90 16.01 7.01
CA GLU A 42 6.70 17.11 6.48
C GLU A 42 7.26 16.79 5.09
N ALA A 43 7.80 15.58 4.91
CA ALA A 43 8.31 15.13 3.63
C ALA A 43 7.21 15.06 2.55
N ALA A 44 6.01 14.58 2.89
CA ALA A 44 4.88 14.53 1.99
C ALA A 44 4.38 15.92 1.61
N ALA A 45 4.30 16.83 2.58
CA ALA A 45 3.89 18.22 2.38
C ALA A 45 4.89 18.99 1.48
N GLU A 46 6.22 18.82 1.71
CA GLU A 46 7.27 19.42 0.88
C GLU A 46 7.14 18.98 -0.58
N VAL A 47 6.93 17.69 -0.81
CA VAL A 47 6.76 17.14 -2.15
C VAL A 47 5.39 17.49 -2.72
N GLY A 48 4.38 17.68 -1.89
CA GLY A 48 2.99 17.90 -2.28
C GLY A 48 2.34 16.61 -2.80
N ILE A 49 2.63 15.47 -2.21
CA ILE A 49 1.91 14.21 -2.38
C ILE A 49 0.93 14.04 -1.22
N LYS A 50 -0.24 13.48 -1.46
CA LYS A 50 -1.18 13.14 -0.38
C LYS A 50 -0.69 11.90 0.36
N ILE A 51 -0.92 11.84 1.67
CA ILE A 51 -0.49 10.73 2.49
C ILE A 51 -1.60 10.28 3.45
N THR A 52 -1.86 8.99 3.46
CA THR A 52 -2.57 8.33 4.56
C THR A 52 -1.52 7.61 5.40
N LEU A 53 -1.18 8.21 6.54
CA LEU A 53 -0.11 7.72 7.39
C LEU A 53 -0.65 6.69 8.37
N THR A 54 -0.12 5.49 8.31
CA THR A 54 -0.58 4.32 9.06
C THR A 54 0.49 3.90 10.06
N PRO A 55 0.43 4.32 11.34
CA PRO A 55 1.24 3.69 12.37
C PRO A 55 0.83 2.21 12.49
N VAL A 56 1.82 1.32 12.51
CA VAL A 56 1.60 -0.12 12.46
C VAL A 56 1.97 -0.75 13.79
N MET A 57 1.01 -1.43 14.44
CA MET A 57 1.29 -2.19 15.64
C MET A 57 2.11 -3.43 15.36
N TYR A 58 3.11 -3.66 16.21
CA TYR A 58 4.00 -4.81 16.17
C TYR A 58 4.35 -5.21 17.61
N CYS A 59 4.08 -6.44 18.03
CA CYS A 59 4.27 -6.86 19.43
C CYS A 59 5.19 -8.07 19.57
N GLN A 60 5.30 -8.92 18.54
CA GLN A 60 6.01 -10.20 18.63
C GLN A 60 6.79 -10.51 17.36
N GLY A 61 7.77 -11.41 17.45
CA GLY A 61 8.67 -11.76 16.35
C GLY A 61 8.16 -12.89 15.44
N GLY A 62 6.92 -13.34 15.64
CA GLY A 62 6.25 -14.43 14.93
C GLY A 62 5.25 -15.09 15.86
N PHE A 63 4.43 -16.02 15.37
CA PHE A 63 3.41 -16.69 16.18
C PHE A 63 3.99 -17.27 17.49
N GLY A 64 3.57 -16.71 18.63
CA GLY A 64 4.03 -17.11 19.95
C GLY A 64 5.51 -16.89 20.25
N ARG A 65 6.23 -16.11 19.45
CA ARG A 65 7.65 -15.84 19.61
C ARG A 65 7.89 -14.39 20.03
N PRO A 66 8.75 -14.14 21.03
CA PRO A 66 9.08 -12.78 21.43
C PRO A 66 9.77 -12.02 20.30
N ALA A 67 9.63 -10.70 20.33
CA ALA A 67 10.34 -9.82 19.40
C ALA A 67 11.86 -9.97 19.56
N THR A 68 12.56 -9.86 18.45
CA THR A 68 14.03 -9.89 18.41
C THR A 68 14.61 -8.51 18.71
N GLU A 69 15.89 -8.45 19.09
CA GLU A 69 16.62 -7.20 19.31
C GLU A 69 16.56 -6.26 18.07
N ARG A 70 16.54 -6.81 16.87
CA ARG A 70 16.43 -6.02 15.62
C ARG A 70 15.08 -5.33 15.46
N GLN A 71 14.05 -5.82 16.13
CA GLN A 71 12.69 -5.29 16.06
C GLN A 71 12.40 -4.24 17.15
N ARG A 72 13.34 -3.95 18.06
CA ARG A 72 13.13 -3.05 19.21
C ARG A 72 12.57 -1.67 18.86
N ARG A 73 12.80 -1.18 17.64
CA ARG A 73 12.27 0.10 17.18
C ARG A 73 10.81 0.06 16.77
N PHE A 74 10.25 -1.12 16.57
CA PHE A 74 8.90 -1.34 16.04
C PHE A 74 7.89 -1.72 17.12
N ILE A 75 8.36 -2.24 18.26
CA ILE A 75 7.53 -2.92 19.24
C ILE A 75 6.71 -1.94 20.06
N SER A 76 5.39 -2.12 20.00
CA SER A 76 4.46 -1.59 20.99
C SER A 76 4.33 -2.60 22.14
N LYS A 77 4.43 -2.13 23.38
CA LYS A 77 4.38 -3.00 24.56
C LYS A 77 2.99 -3.62 24.78
N ASN A 78 1.95 -2.89 24.41
CA ASN A 78 0.55 -3.27 24.52
C ASN A 78 -0.32 -2.40 23.60
N VAL A 79 -1.61 -2.70 23.55
CA VAL A 79 -2.60 -1.96 22.77
C VAL A 79 -2.72 -0.50 23.22
N ASP A 80 -2.67 -0.20 24.51
CA ASP A 80 -2.75 1.17 25.01
C ASP A 80 -1.61 2.06 24.51
N GLU A 81 -0.39 1.53 24.45
CA GLU A 81 0.76 2.28 23.88
C GLU A 81 0.54 2.57 22.41
N TYR A 82 0.06 1.59 21.65
CA TYR A 82 -0.27 1.77 20.24
C TYR A 82 -1.41 2.78 20.04
N LEU A 83 -2.48 2.71 20.83
CA LEU A 83 -3.61 3.66 20.72
C LEU A 83 -3.17 5.10 21.02
N ARG A 84 -2.26 5.31 21.97
CA ARG A 84 -1.66 6.63 22.20
C ARG A 84 -0.85 7.12 21.00
N LEU A 85 -0.11 6.24 20.33
CA LEU A 85 0.59 6.58 19.10
C LEU A 85 -0.39 6.93 17.97
N VAL A 86 -1.50 6.20 17.85
CA VAL A 86 -2.57 6.51 16.87
C VAL A 86 -3.14 7.90 17.09
N GLU A 87 -3.48 8.26 18.35
CA GLU A 87 -3.99 9.60 18.66
C GLU A 87 -2.95 10.69 18.37
N ALA A 88 -1.69 10.51 18.77
CA ALA A 88 -0.63 11.46 18.47
C ALA A 88 -0.41 11.62 16.94
N THR A 89 -0.51 10.53 16.18
CA THR A 89 -0.41 10.56 14.71
C THR A 89 -1.60 11.28 14.09
N LYS A 90 -2.81 11.07 14.60
CA LYS A 90 -4.02 11.76 14.15
C LYS A 90 -3.91 13.28 14.35
N ASP A 91 -3.44 13.71 15.54
CA ASP A 91 -3.20 15.12 15.85
C ASP A 91 -2.12 15.73 14.94
N ALA A 92 -1.09 14.94 14.59
CA ALA A 92 -0.07 15.35 13.64
C ALA A 92 -0.67 15.50 12.23
N CYS A 93 -1.41 14.50 11.73
CA CYS A 93 -2.07 14.57 10.42
C CYS A 93 -2.96 15.81 10.26
N ALA A 94 -3.69 16.20 11.31
CA ALA A 94 -4.58 17.37 11.28
C ALA A 94 -3.86 18.70 10.96
N LYS A 95 -2.53 18.76 11.15
CA LYS A 95 -1.72 19.96 10.91
C LYS A 95 -1.24 20.08 9.45
N TYR A 96 -1.34 19.02 8.64
CA TYR A 96 -0.83 18.99 7.27
C TYR A 96 -1.97 18.77 6.28
N SER A 97 -2.16 19.68 5.36
CA SER A 97 -3.16 19.55 4.29
C SER A 97 -2.80 18.36 3.36
N GLY A 98 -3.80 17.56 3.01
CA GLY A 98 -3.61 16.36 2.18
C GLY A 98 -3.16 15.14 2.96
N SER A 99 -3.07 15.24 4.28
CA SER A 99 -2.74 14.12 5.16
C SER A 99 -4.00 13.53 5.80
N ARG A 100 -3.94 12.24 6.10
CA ARG A 100 -5.00 11.47 6.73
C ARG A 100 -4.41 10.40 7.65
N LEU A 101 -5.12 10.05 8.71
CA LEU A 101 -4.79 8.91 9.53
C LEU A 101 -5.26 7.63 8.86
N GLY A 102 -4.37 6.65 8.73
CA GLY A 102 -4.67 5.23 8.62
C GLY A 102 -4.32 4.52 9.92
N VAL A 103 -4.78 3.32 10.12
CA VAL A 103 -4.45 2.49 11.27
C VAL A 103 -4.15 1.07 10.83
N GLY A 104 -3.38 0.31 11.60
CA GLY A 104 -3.11 -1.06 11.22
C GLY A 104 -2.27 -1.83 12.21
N VAL A 105 -2.27 -3.13 12.02
CA VAL A 105 -1.31 -4.05 12.63
C VAL A 105 -0.46 -4.66 11.53
N HIS A 106 0.76 -5.08 11.85
CA HIS A 106 1.57 -5.70 10.80
C HIS A 106 0.88 -6.94 10.20
N SER A 107 0.52 -7.90 11.03
CA SER A 107 -0.13 -9.16 10.63
C SER A 107 -0.47 -10.00 11.87
N LEU A 108 -1.16 -11.12 11.70
CA LEU A 108 -1.33 -12.14 12.75
C LEU A 108 0.00 -12.75 13.22
N ARG A 109 1.09 -12.63 12.44
CA ARG A 109 2.45 -13.04 12.85
C ARG A 109 2.99 -12.13 13.96
N ALA A 110 2.64 -10.86 13.92
CA ALA A 110 3.25 -9.80 14.73
C ALA A 110 2.38 -9.30 15.89
N VAL A 111 1.10 -9.62 15.87
CA VAL A 111 0.12 -9.23 16.88
C VAL A 111 -0.77 -10.44 17.18
N ASN A 112 -1.01 -10.73 18.46
CA ASN A 112 -1.90 -11.85 18.80
C ASN A 112 -3.37 -11.52 18.47
N PRO A 113 -4.23 -12.54 18.38
CA PRO A 113 -5.64 -12.38 18.03
C PRO A 113 -6.44 -11.43 18.92
N GLU A 114 -6.24 -11.47 20.21
CA GLU A 114 -6.94 -10.67 21.20
C GLU A 114 -6.58 -9.19 21.04
N ASP A 115 -5.29 -8.88 20.96
CA ASP A 115 -4.80 -7.53 20.73
C ASP A 115 -5.27 -6.97 19.37
N LEU A 116 -5.27 -7.79 18.32
CA LEU A 116 -5.79 -7.37 17.00
C LEU A 116 -7.26 -6.96 17.10
N GLN A 117 -8.10 -7.77 17.75
CA GLN A 117 -9.51 -7.44 17.92
C GLN A 117 -9.70 -6.17 18.77
N GLU A 118 -8.88 -5.98 19.80
CA GLU A 118 -8.91 -4.78 20.64
C GLU A 118 -8.50 -3.54 19.85
N VAL A 119 -7.44 -3.62 19.04
CA VAL A 119 -7.01 -2.54 18.12
C VAL A 119 -8.11 -2.18 17.13
N VAL A 120 -8.78 -3.16 16.53
CA VAL A 120 -9.87 -2.91 15.57
C VAL A 120 -11.02 -2.13 16.23
N ARG A 121 -11.36 -2.49 17.50
CA ARG A 121 -12.41 -1.79 18.27
C ARG A 121 -11.95 -0.43 18.79
N GLY A 122 -10.70 -0.31 19.22
CA GLY A 122 -10.15 0.90 19.86
C GLY A 122 -9.73 2.00 18.88
N THR A 123 -9.58 1.72 17.59
CA THR A 123 -9.16 2.70 16.57
C THR A 123 -10.35 3.40 15.90
N PRO A 124 -10.19 4.64 15.39
CA PRO A 124 -11.25 5.37 14.69
C PRO A 124 -11.88 4.53 13.56
N GLN A 125 -13.21 4.44 13.57
CA GLN A 125 -13.92 3.55 12.63
C GLN A 125 -13.99 4.10 11.21
N ASP A 126 -13.74 5.37 11.01
CA ASP A 126 -13.62 6.06 9.72
C ASP A 126 -12.19 6.03 9.14
N ALA A 127 -11.19 5.62 9.93
CA ALA A 127 -9.83 5.43 9.44
C ALA A 127 -9.70 4.07 8.72
N PRO A 128 -9.06 4.01 7.53
CA PRO A 128 -8.76 2.75 6.86
C PRO A 128 -7.83 1.89 7.71
N PHE A 129 -8.09 0.58 7.71
CA PHE A 129 -7.35 -0.40 8.51
C PHE A 129 -6.54 -1.33 7.62
N HIS A 130 -5.25 -1.44 7.86
CA HIS A 130 -4.32 -2.19 7.03
C HIS A 130 -3.64 -3.33 7.79
N LEU A 131 -3.45 -4.47 7.13
CA LEU A 131 -2.62 -5.56 7.63
C LEU A 131 -2.15 -6.47 6.50
N HIS A 132 -0.98 -7.12 6.68
CA HIS A 132 -0.52 -8.17 5.79
C HIS A 132 -1.19 -9.50 6.14
N ALA A 133 -1.52 -10.30 5.15
CA ALA A 133 -2.14 -11.60 5.36
C ALA A 133 -1.77 -12.59 4.25
N SER A 134 -1.48 -13.82 4.61
CA SER A 134 -1.20 -14.93 3.68
C SER A 134 -0.14 -14.60 2.62
N GLU A 135 0.88 -13.83 3.00
CA GLU A 135 1.97 -13.41 2.13
C GLU A 135 2.83 -14.60 1.71
N GLN A 136 3.24 -15.42 2.68
CA GLN A 136 4.17 -16.53 2.49
C GLN A 136 3.56 -17.86 2.95
N ILE A 137 3.96 -18.96 2.30
CA ILE A 137 3.51 -20.31 2.68
C ILE A 137 3.82 -20.59 4.15
N LYS A 138 5.03 -20.22 4.61
CA LYS A 138 5.43 -20.38 6.01
C LYS A 138 4.49 -19.67 6.99
N GLU A 139 4.03 -18.46 6.66
CA GLU A 139 3.04 -17.76 7.47
C GLU A 139 1.75 -18.55 7.60
N VAL A 140 1.26 -19.07 6.47
CA VAL A 140 0.03 -19.89 6.45
C VAL A 140 0.19 -21.15 7.31
N GLU A 141 1.29 -21.86 7.15
CA GLU A 141 1.59 -23.06 7.95
C GLU A 141 1.69 -22.79 9.44
N GLU A 142 2.43 -21.75 9.85
CA GLU A 142 2.56 -21.33 11.24
C GLU A 142 1.21 -20.85 11.82
N CYS A 143 0.39 -20.14 11.04
CA CYS A 143 -0.94 -19.72 11.45
C CYS A 143 -1.86 -20.93 11.70
N VAL A 144 -1.91 -21.87 10.77
CA VAL A 144 -2.69 -23.10 10.95
C VAL A 144 -2.23 -23.90 12.16
N ALA A 145 -0.92 -24.00 12.38
CA ALA A 145 -0.37 -24.71 13.54
C ALA A 145 -0.78 -24.04 14.86
N THR A 146 -0.82 -22.71 14.91
CA THR A 146 -1.06 -21.92 16.12
C THR A 146 -2.55 -21.63 16.35
N LEU A 147 -3.24 -21.15 15.31
CA LEU A 147 -4.62 -20.64 15.42
C LEU A 147 -5.66 -21.62 14.88
N ARG A 148 -5.25 -22.78 14.34
CA ARG A 148 -6.13 -23.79 13.71
C ARG A 148 -6.97 -23.26 12.55
N ALA A 149 -6.53 -22.15 11.94
CA ALA A 149 -7.14 -21.52 10.79
C ALA A 149 -6.05 -20.90 9.91
N ARG A 150 -6.34 -20.72 8.64
CA ARG A 150 -5.49 -19.95 7.72
C ARG A 150 -5.63 -18.46 8.02
N PRO A 151 -4.66 -17.60 7.63
CA PRO A 151 -4.73 -16.18 8.01
C PRO A 151 -6.00 -15.47 7.55
N VAL A 152 -6.36 -15.57 6.26
CA VAL A 152 -7.57 -14.91 5.74
C VAL A 152 -8.84 -15.57 6.26
N GLU A 153 -8.86 -16.89 6.44
CA GLU A 153 -9.97 -17.62 7.07
C GLU A 153 -10.20 -17.12 8.50
N TRP A 154 -9.13 -16.94 9.27
CA TRP A 154 -9.22 -16.42 10.63
C TRP A 154 -9.80 -15.00 10.65
N LEU A 155 -9.29 -14.11 9.77
CA LEU A 155 -9.75 -12.73 9.67
C LEU A 155 -11.24 -12.66 9.30
N LEU A 156 -11.69 -13.44 8.32
CA LEU A 156 -13.10 -13.51 7.90
C LEU A 156 -14.02 -14.04 9.01
N SER A 157 -13.51 -14.94 9.86
CA SER A 157 -14.31 -15.56 10.91
C SER A 157 -14.38 -14.73 12.20
N ASN A 158 -13.42 -13.84 12.45
CA ASN A 158 -13.25 -13.15 13.72
C ASN A 158 -13.38 -11.63 13.64
N LEU A 159 -13.39 -11.05 12.41
CA LEU A 159 -13.57 -9.62 12.19
C LEU A 159 -14.71 -9.38 11.20
N GLU A 160 -15.41 -8.26 11.36
CA GLU A 160 -16.38 -7.77 10.38
C GLU A 160 -15.63 -7.03 9.26
N LEU A 161 -15.00 -7.79 8.35
CA LEU A 161 -14.29 -7.20 7.22
C LEU A 161 -15.24 -6.41 6.33
N SER A 162 -14.82 -5.24 5.90
CA SER A 162 -15.59 -4.30 5.08
C SER A 162 -14.66 -3.46 4.23
N SER A 163 -15.18 -2.47 3.52
CA SER A 163 -14.38 -1.49 2.75
C SER A 163 -13.39 -0.67 3.59
N ARG A 164 -13.48 -0.74 4.93
CA ARG A 164 -12.49 -0.18 5.86
C ARG A 164 -11.16 -0.93 5.81
N PHE A 165 -11.19 -2.23 5.49
CA PHE A 165 -10.02 -3.10 5.59
C PHE A 165 -9.28 -3.24 4.27
N SER A 166 -7.95 -3.21 4.36
CA SER A 166 -7.03 -3.48 3.27
C SER A 166 -6.09 -4.61 3.69
N LEU A 167 -6.18 -5.76 3.01
CA LEU A 167 -5.31 -6.90 3.21
C LEU A 167 -4.18 -6.87 2.18
N VAL A 168 -2.94 -6.69 2.68
CA VAL A 168 -1.76 -6.65 1.80
C VAL A 168 -1.36 -8.07 1.44
N HIS A 169 -1.00 -8.27 0.19
CA HIS A 169 -0.69 -9.53 -0.49
C HIS A 169 -1.89 -10.46 -0.66
N ALA A 170 -2.34 -11.12 0.41
CA ALA A 170 -3.36 -12.17 0.35
C ALA A 170 -3.05 -13.25 -0.72
N THR A 171 -1.76 -13.53 -0.94
CA THR A 171 -1.24 -14.35 -2.05
C THR A 171 -1.71 -15.80 -1.96
N HIS A 172 -1.58 -16.39 -0.78
CA HIS A 172 -1.84 -17.83 -0.57
C HIS A 172 -3.25 -18.07 -0.01
N MET A 173 -4.26 -17.73 -0.77
CA MET A 173 -5.67 -18.02 -0.43
C MET A 173 -6.18 -19.29 -1.10
N ILE A 174 -6.98 -20.06 -0.38
CA ILE A 174 -7.83 -21.08 -0.97
C ILE A 174 -9.12 -20.45 -1.54
N GLU A 175 -9.92 -21.23 -2.25
CA GLU A 175 -11.12 -20.72 -2.94
C GLU A 175 -12.12 -20.06 -1.99
N SER A 176 -12.40 -20.66 -0.84
CA SER A 176 -13.32 -20.08 0.16
C SER A 176 -12.83 -18.75 0.72
N GLU A 177 -11.52 -18.61 0.97
CA GLU A 177 -10.90 -17.36 1.39
C GLU A 177 -11.01 -16.30 0.29
N THR A 178 -10.71 -16.68 -0.96
CA THR A 178 -10.80 -15.77 -2.12
C THR A 178 -12.21 -15.22 -2.31
N LEU A 179 -13.22 -16.09 -2.25
CA LEU A 179 -14.62 -15.69 -2.37
C LEU A 179 -15.09 -14.87 -1.16
N GLY A 180 -14.74 -15.30 0.06
CA GLY A 180 -15.09 -14.59 1.28
C GLY A 180 -14.52 -13.18 1.32
N LEU A 181 -13.22 -13.02 0.97
CA LEU A 181 -12.58 -11.72 0.91
C LEU A 181 -13.21 -10.82 -0.18
N ALA A 182 -13.49 -11.36 -1.37
CA ALA A 182 -14.15 -10.61 -2.43
C ALA A 182 -15.53 -10.08 -2.01
N GLN A 183 -16.29 -10.87 -1.27
CA GLN A 183 -17.65 -10.55 -0.82
C GLN A 183 -17.68 -9.63 0.41
N SER A 184 -16.61 -9.59 1.20
CA SER A 184 -16.53 -8.74 2.40
C SER A 184 -16.51 -7.23 2.09
N GLY A 185 -16.12 -6.87 0.86
CA GLY A 185 -15.90 -5.48 0.46
C GLY A 185 -14.53 -4.93 0.83
N ALA A 186 -13.70 -5.70 1.53
CA ALA A 186 -12.30 -5.34 1.80
C ALA A 186 -11.47 -5.27 0.51
N VAL A 187 -10.35 -4.55 0.56
CA VAL A 187 -9.46 -4.37 -0.57
C VAL A 187 -8.26 -5.31 -0.44
N ALA A 188 -7.94 -6.05 -1.49
CA ALA A 188 -6.65 -6.72 -1.61
C ALA A 188 -5.61 -5.73 -2.17
N VAL A 189 -4.53 -5.48 -1.44
CA VAL A 189 -3.43 -4.62 -1.89
C VAL A 189 -2.30 -5.50 -2.41
N LEU A 190 -2.10 -5.49 -3.72
CA LEU A 190 -1.16 -6.37 -4.41
C LEU A 190 0.16 -5.63 -4.65
N CYS A 191 1.28 -6.27 -4.38
CA CYS A 191 2.62 -5.70 -4.48
C CYS A 191 3.52 -6.55 -5.40
N PRO A 192 3.20 -6.62 -6.72
CA PRO A 192 3.80 -7.57 -7.65
C PRO A 192 5.32 -7.58 -7.69
N SER A 193 5.96 -6.40 -7.66
CA SER A 193 7.44 -6.33 -7.66
C SER A 193 8.05 -6.91 -6.39
N THR A 194 7.44 -6.67 -5.23
CA THR A 194 7.88 -7.24 -3.94
C THR A 194 7.63 -8.74 -3.91
N GLU A 195 6.43 -9.19 -4.26
CA GLU A 195 6.01 -10.59 -4.31
C GLU A 195 6.94 -11.41 -5.22
N ALA A 196 7.32 -10.84 -6.38
CA ALA A 196 8.31 -11.47 -7.26
C ALA A 196 9.71 -11.50 -6.65
N SER A 197 10.15 -10.41 -6.01
CA SER A 197 11.49 -10.30 -5.43
C SER A 197 11.69 -11.24 -4.25
N LEU A 198 10.64 -11.46 -3.44
CA LEU A 198 10.66 -12.35 -2.29
C LEU A 198 10.31 -13.80 -2.66
N GLY A 199 9.76 -14.03 -3.86
CA GLY A 199 9.31 -15.35 -4.30
C GLY A 199 8.07 -15.82 -3.56
N ASP A 200 7.18 -14.89 -3.20
CA ASP A 200 5.99 -15.17 -2.40
C ASP A 200 4.95 -15.97 -3.19
N GLY A 201 4.76 -15.68 -4.48
CA GLY A 201 3.80 -16.39 -5.32
C GLY A 201 2.88 -15.46 -6.10
N VAL A 202 1.75 -15.98 -6.56
CA VAL A 202 0.81 -15.26 -7.42
C VAL A 202 -0.58 -15.21 -6.78
N PHE A 203 -1.10 -14.01 -6.54
CA PHE A 203 -2.45 -13.79 -6.04
C PHE A 203 -3.51 -14.35 -7.02
N PRO A 204 -4.62 -14.98 -6.57
CA PRO A 204 -5.65 -15.58 -7.43
C PRO A 204 -6.59 -14.53 -8.06
N LEU A 205 -6.02 -13.53 -8.76
CA LEU A 205 -6.67 -12.31 -9.22
C LEU A 205 -7.92 -12.57 -10.08
N ARG A 206 -7.84 -13.52 -11.00
CA ARG A 206 -8.97 -13.81 -11.92
C ARG A 206 -10.21 -14.27 -11.17
N LYS A 207 -10.05 -15.19 -10.21
CA LYS A 207 -11.14 -15.64 -9.35
C LYS A 207 -11.68 -14.50 -8.51
N TYR A 208 -10.77 -13.71 -7.93
CA TYR A 208 -11.10 -12.58 -7.08
C TYR A 208 -11.91 -11.51 -7.82
N ILE A 209 -11.48 -11.10 -9.02
CA ILE A 209 -12.22 -10.16 -9.89
C ILE A 209 -13.59 -10.74 -10.30
N SER A 210 -13.65 -12.03 -10.68
CA SER A 210 -14.90 -12.67 -11.08
C SER A 210 -15.93 -12.73 -9.94
N ALA A 211 -15.46 -12.72 -8.69
CA ALA A 211 -16.30 -12.64 -7.49
C ALA A 211 -16.64 -11.19 -7.06
N GLY A 212 -16.24 -10.19 -7.83
CA GLY A 212 -16.46 -8.77 -7.53
C GLY A 212 -15.49 -8.17 -6.51
N GLY A 213 -14.36 -8.82 -6.26
CA GLY A 213 -13.36 -8.38 -5.31
C GLY A 213 -12.71 -7.06 -5.71
N ARG A 214 -12.46 -6.20 -4.73
CA ARG A 214 -11.76 -4.91 -4.88
C ARG A 214 -10.27 -5.08 -4.64
N TRP A 215 -9.45 -4.44 -5.45
CA TRP A 215 -8.01 -4.53 -5.34
C TRP A 215 -7.32 -3.21 -5.67
N SER A 216 -6.12 -3.03 -5.17
CA SER A 216 -5.22 -1.93 -5.50
C SER A 216 -3.80 -2.46 -5.66
N ILE A 217 -2.87 -1.58 -5.99
CA ILE A 217 -1.45 -1.89 -6.04
C ILE A 217 -0.69 -1.14 -4.95
N GLY A 218 0.39 -1.73 -4.49
CA GLY A 218 1.36 -1.14 -3.58
C GLY A 218 2.78 -1.40 -4.06
N THR A 219 3.74 -0.65 -3.53
CA THR A 219 5.17 -0.82 -3.83
C THR A 219 5.93 -1.53 -2.71
N ASP A 220 5.31 -1.66 -1.57
CA ASP A 220 5.79 -2.32 -0.36
C ASP A 220 7.29 -2.08 -0.10
N SER A 221 8.18 -3.02 -0.38
CA SER A 221 9.62 -2.90 -0.14
C SER A 221 10.37 -1.97 -1.10
N HIS A 222 9.66 -1.33 -2.04
CA HIS A 222 10.22 -0.38 -3.02
C HIS A 222 11.32 -0.96 -3.92
N ILE A 223 11.23 -2.22 -4.29
CA ILE A 223 12.05 -2.83 -5.36
C ILE A 223 11.79 -2.07 -6.67
N GLY A 224 10.51 -1.74 -6.93
CA GLY A 224 10.06 -0.80 -7.93
C GLY A 224 9.16 0.27 -7.31
N ILE A 225 9.06 1.43 -7.95
CA ILE A 225 8.15 2.52 -7.56
C ILE A 225 7.37 3.03 -8.78
N ASP A 226 7.13 2.17 -9.75
CA ASP A 226 6.44 2.49 -11.00
C ASP A 226 5.06 1.81 -11.03
N PRO A 227 3.94 2.57 -10.92
CA PRO A 227 2.60 1.96 -10.90
C PRO A 227 2.24 1.26 -12.20
N VAL A 228 2.81 1.68 -13.33
CA VAL A 228 2.61 1.03 -14.63
C VAL A 228 3.32 -0.32 -14.65
N GLU A 229 4.53 -0.40 -14.08
CA GLU A 229 5.27 -1.65 -13.94
C GLU A 229 4.55 -2.63 -13.01
N GLU A 230 4.03 -2.18 -11.87
CA GLU A 230 3.25 -3.04 -10.97
C GLU A 230 2.04 -3.66 -11.68
N LEU A 231 1.28 -2.87 -12.45
CA LEU A 231 0.14 -3.38 -13.22
C LEU A 231 0.57 -4.35 -14.33
N ARG A 232 1.72 -4.10 -14.97
CA ARG A 232 2.27 -4.99 -16.00
C ARG A 232 2.74 -6.31 -15.41
N LEU A 233 3.43 -6.29 -14.28
CA LEU A 233 3.86 -7.50 -13.57
C LEU A 233 2.65 -8.31 -13.14
N LEU A 234 1.63 -7.66 -12.60
CA LEU A 234 0.38 -8.30 -12.21
C LEU A 234 -0.26 -9.04 -13.38
N ASP A 235 -0.38 -8.40 -14.56
CA ASP A 235 -0.89 -9.05 -15.78
C ASP A 235 0.00 -10.22 -16.21
N SER A 236 1.32 -10.03 -16.20
CA SER A 236 2.28 -11.03 -16.65
C SER A 236 2.25 -12.28 -15.78
N PHE A 237 2.19 -12.13 -14.46
CA PHE A 237 2.12 -13.24 -13.51
C PHE A 237 0.84 -14.04 -13.68
N GLN A 238 -0.31 -13.35 -13.86
CA GLN A 238 -1.57 -14.04 -14.13
C GLN A 238 -1.53 -14.87 -15.42
N ARG A 239 -0.90 -14.35 -16.47
CA ARG A 239 -0.74 -15.07 -17.75
C ARG A 239 0.14 -16.30 -17.59
N LEU A 240 1.25 -16.19 -16.87
CA LEU A 240 2.17 -17.31 -16.61
C LEU A 240 1.51 -18.39 -15.75
N GLU A 241 0.83 -17.98 -14.68
CA GLU A 241 0.19 -18.91 -13.73
C GLU A 241 -1.01 -19.64 -14.37
N THR A 242 -1.83 -18.92 -15.12
CA THR A 242 -3.10 -19.48 -15.66
C THR A 242 -2.97 -20.02 -17.08
N HIS A 243 -1.85 -19.80 -17.77
CA HIS A 243 -1.66 -20.11 -19.21
C HIS A 243 -2.70 -19.46 -20.12
N ARG A 244 -3.25 -18.29 -19.72
CA ARG A 244 -4.28 -17.55 -20.45
C ARG A 244 -3.81 -16.14 -20.76
N ARG A 245 -4.24 -15.60 -21.91
CA ARG A 245 -3.86 -14.26 -22.37
C ARG A 245 -4.78 -13.14 -21.87
N ASP A 246 -5.94 -13.46 -21.34
CA ASP A 246 -7.02 -12.55 -20.92
C ASP A 246 -7.04 -12.39 -19.38
N THR A 247 -6.14 -11.60 -18.81
CA THR A 247 -6.14 -11.34 -17.35
C THR A 247 -7.31 -10.45 -16.94
N PHE A 248 -7.49 -9.35 -17.65
CA PHE A 248 -8.50 -8.35 -17.34
C PHE A 248 -9.64 -8.35 -18.35
N PRO A 249 -10.90 -8.12 -17.93
CA PRO A 249 -12.04 -8.07 -18.83
C PRO A 249 -12.04 -6.80 -19.69
N GLY A 250 -12.60 -6.89 -20.90
CA GLY A 250 -12.76 -5.76 -21.82
C GLY A 250 -11.45 -5.17 -22.32
N ASP A 251 -11.27 -3.85 -22.14
CA ASP A 251 -10.00 -3.17 -22.36
C ASP A 251 -9.09 -3.38 -21.13
N PRO A 252 -8.03 -4.20 -21.24
CA PRO A 252 -7.26 -4.63 -20.09
C PRO A 252 -6.55 -3.48 -19.38
N GLY A 253 -5.98 -2.52 -20.12
CA GLY A 253 -5.28 -1.40 -19.49
C GLY A 253 -6.23 -0.43 -18.81
N ARG A 254 -7.36 -0.13 -19.44
CA ARG A 254 -8.38 0.72 -18.83
C ARG A 254 -8.96 0.08 -17.58
N PHE A 255 -9.27 -1.21 -17.63
CA PHE A 255 -9.78 -1.95 -16.47
C PHE A 255 -8.77 -1.92 -15.33
N ALA A 256 -7.51 -2.28 -15.61
CA ALA A 256 -6.46 -2.33 -14.60
C ALA A 256 -6.25 -0.95 -13.90
N ILE A 257 -6.17 0.13 -14.68
CA ILE A 257 -6.01 1.49 -14.14
C ILE A 257 -7.23 1.88 -13.29
N LEU A 258 -8.44 1.70 -13.80
CA LEU A 258 -9.63 2.16 -13.09
C LEU A 258 -9.88 1.38 -11.79
N GLU A 259 -9.68 0.07 -11.79
CA GLU A 259 -9.90 -0.75 -10.60
C GLU A 259 -8.80 -0.53 -9.55
N SER A 260 -7.52 -0.42 -9.97
CA SER A 260 -6.44 -0.11 -9.03
C SER A 260 -6.61 1.27 -8.37
N VAL A 261 -7.05 2.29 -9.14
CA VAL A 261 -7.36 3.63 -8.60
C VAL A 261 -8.56 3.60 -7.65
N ARG A 262 -9.63 2.86 -7.98
CA ARG A 262 -10.79 2.71 -7.09
C ARG A 262 -10.44 2.00 -5.80
N GLY A 263 -9.68 0.91 -5.91
CA GLY A 263 -9.18 0.20 -4.73
C GLY A 263 -8.23 1.06 -3.90
N GLY A 264 -7.31 1.79 -4.55
CA GLY A 264 -6.41 2.74 -3.88
C GLY A 264 -7.15 3.83 -3.12
N ALA A 265 -8.18 4.43 -3.71
CA ALA A 265 -9.02 5.41 -3.03
C ALA A 265 -9.83 4.85 -1.85
N SER A 266 -10.17 3.56 -1.89
CA SER A 266 -10.74 2.85 -0.73
C SER A 266 -9.66 2.66 0.35
N SER A 267 -8.49 2.18 -0.03
CA SER A 267 -7.38 1.90 0.89
C SER A 267 -6.83 3.18 1.55
N ASP A 268 -6.77 4.31 0.85
CA ASP A 268 -6.34 5.58 1.42
C ASP A 268 -7.45 6.32 2.20
N GLY A 269 -8.67 5.78 2.22
CA GLY A 269 -9.83 6.37 2.90
C GLY A 269 -10.35 7.65 2.26
N SER A 270 -9.88 8.06 1.07
CA SER A 270 -10.35 9.26 0.40
C SER A 270 -11.71 9.06 -0.27
N LEU A 271 -11.99 7.83 -0.69
CA LEU A 271 -13.15 7.44 -1.49
C LEU A 271 -13.29 8.25 -2.80
N ASN A 272 -12.25 8.97 -3.18
CA ASN A 272 -12.22 9.89 -4.32
C ASN A 272 -11.48 9.23 -5.49
N ALA A 273 -12.19 8.39 -6.24
CA ALA A 273 -11.65 7.75 -7.43
C ALA A 273 -12.14 8.43 -8.71
N GLY A 274 -11.18 8.89 -9.53
CA GLY A 274 -11.43 9.44 -10.86
C GLY A 274 -11.85 10.92 -10.89
N LEU A 275 -12.00 11.44 -12.11
CA LEU A 275 -12.34 12.83 -12.33
C LEU A 275 -13.85 13.06 -12.15
N ARG A 276 -14.23 13.93 -11.22
CA ARG A 276 -15.62 14.31 -10.93
C ARG A 276 -15.73 15.81 -10.72
N ILE A 277 -16.82 16.38 -11.17
CA ILE A 277 -17.13 17.81 -10.91
C ILE A 277 -17.28 18.01 -9.39
N GLY A 278 -16.59 18.99 -8.86
CA GLY A 278 -16.60 19.31 -7.42
C GLY A 278 -15.59 18.53 -6.57
N ALA A 279 -14.91 17.52 -7.14
CA ALA A 279 -13.83 16.81 -6.45
C ALA A 279 -12.46 17.49 -6.68
N ALA A 280 -11.52 17.27 -5.77
CA ALA A 280 -10.13 17.68 -5.97
C ALA A 280 -9.54 16.98 -7.19
N LEU A 281 -8.82 17.71 -8.03
CA LEU A 281 -8.14 17.16 -9.20
C LEU A 281 -6.86 16.45 -8.77
N ASP A 282 -6.89 15.12 -8.76
CA ASP A 282 -5.73 14.25 -8.63
C ASP A 282 -5.62 13.43 -9.91
N ALA A 283 -4.53 13.59 -10.66
CA ALA A 283 -4.39 12.96 -11.97
C ALA A 283 -2.91 12.80 -12.36
N CYS A 284 -2.60 11.70 -13.04
CA CYS A 284 -1.35 11.53 -13.76
C CYS A 284 -1.55 11.92 -15.22
N VAL A 285 -0.61 12.69 -15.77
CA VAL A 285 -0.62 13.14 -17.16
C VAL A 285 0.46 12.39 -17.95
N PHE A 286 0.03 11.70 -18.99
CA PHE A 286 0.93 10.95 -19.87
C PHE A 286 1.14 11.66 -21.20
N LYS A 287 2.35 11.51 -21.75
CA LYS A 287 2.74 12.06 -23.05
C LYS A 287 2.08 11.28 -24.18
N ALA A 288 1.27 11.97 -24.98
CA ALA A 288 0.57 11.35 -26.11
C ALA A 288 1.38 11.40 -27.44
N SER A 289 2.49 12.11 -27.47
CA SER A 289 3.28 12.34 -28.69
C SER A 289 4.41 11.34 -28.95
N THR A 290 4.48 10.26 -28.17
CA THR A 290 5.46 9.20 -28.40
C THR A 290 5.02 8.32 -29.56
N PRO A 291 5.94 7.70 -30.33
CA PRO A 291 5.60 6.87 -31.49
C PRO A 291 4.62 5.73 -31.14
N LEU A 292 4.70 5.18 -29.92
CA LEU A 292 3.78 4.11 -29.47
C LEU A 292 2.35 4.59 -29.20
N VAL A 293 2.15 5.86 -28.91
CA VAL A 293 0.85 6.37 -28.40
C VAL A 293 0.19 7.35 -29.40
N SER A 294 0.99 8.06 -30.20
CA SER A 294 0.51 9.15 -31.07
C SER A 294 -0.54 8.70 -32.08
N GLU A 295 -0.32 7.54 -32.70
CA GLU A 295 -1.16 7.02 -33.77
C GLU A 295 -2.30 6.14 -33.27
N LEU A 296 -2.40 5.95 -31.95
CA LEU A 296 -3.42 5.07 -31.37
C LEU A 296 -4.75 5.80 -31.18
N ARG A 297 -5.85 5.06 -31.38
CA ARG A 297 -7.17 5.49 -30.96
C ARG A 297 -7.19 5.68 -29.44
N SER A 298 -8.00 6.61 -28.95
CA SER A 298 -8.12 6.88 -27.51
C SER A 298 -8.42 5.62 -26.68
N ALA A 299 -9.20 4.69 -27.24
CA ALA A 299 -9.56 3.44 -26.58
C ALA A 299 -8.35 2.51 -26.34
N ASP A 300 -7.33 2.57 -27.18
CA ASP A 300 -6.19 1.63 -27.12
C ASP A 300 -5.02 2.16 -26.27
N ARG A 301 -5.05 3.43 -25.91
CA ARG A 301 -3.94 4.11 -25.21
C ARG A 301 -3.67 3.56 -23.81
N ALA A 302 -4.71 3.26 -23.06
CA ALA A 302 -4.56 2.72 -21.70
C ALA A 302 -3.88 1.35 -21.72
N SER A 303 -4.29 0.46 -22.62
CA SER A 303 -3.66 -0.85 -22.78
C SER A 303 -2.21 -0.73 -23.26
N THR A 304 -1.92 0.20 -24.16
CA THR A 304 -0.54 0.43 -24.61
C THR A 304 0.35 0.95 -23.50
N LEU A 305 -0.14 1.87 -22.66
CA LEU A 305 0.61 2.35 -21.48
C LEU A 305 0.98 1.20 -20.55
N ILE A 306 0.03 0.35 -20.20
CA ILE A 306 0.28 -0.77 -19.30
C ILE A 306 1.17 -1.84 -19.93
N LEU A 307 0.86 -2.28 -21.15
CA LEU A 307 1.47 -3.47 -21.73
C LEU A 307 2.77 -3.20 -22.49
N ALA A 308 2.99 -2.01 -23.05
CA ALA A 308 4.10 -1.73 -23.94
C ALA A 308 4.90 -0.45 -23.64
N SER A 309 4.41 0.40 -22.72
CA SER A 309 5.06 1.67 -22.38
C SER A 309 5.57 1.64 -20.92
N GLY A 310 5.56 2.73 -20.19
CA GLY A 310 5.98 2.80 -18.79
C GLY A 310 5.92 4.21 -18.22
N ALA A 311 6.43 4.40 -17.01
CA ALA A 311 6.48 5.69 -16.34
C ALA A 311 7.35 6.74 -17.07
N ALA A 312 8.17 6.35 -18.03
CA ALA A 312 8.89 7.29 -18.90
C ALA A 312 7.96 8.21 -19.71
N GLU A 313 6.71 7.81 -19.89
CA GLU A 313 5.68 8.60 -20.55
C GLU A 313 4.95 9.59 -19.62
N VAL A 314 5.25 9.60 -18.32
CA VAL A 314 4.65 10.54 -17.36
C VAL A 314 5.22 11.94 -17.61
N MET A 315 4.35 12.90 -17.87
CA MET A 315 4.71 14.33 -17.99
C MET A 315 4.65 15.05 -16.64
N GLY A 316 3.77 14.61 -15.76
CA GLY A 316 3.57 15.19 -14.44
C GLY A 316 2.29 14.74 -13.78
N THR A 317 2.05 15.29 -12.59
CA THR A 317 0.87 14.96 -11.78
C THR A 317 0.16 16.21 -11.29
N PHE A 318 -1.16 16.16 -11.27
CA PHE A 318 -1.98 17.06 -10.47
C PHE A 318 -2.24 16.42 -9.10
N VAL A 319 -2.05 17.18 -8.03
CA VAL A 319 -2.41 16.80 -6.66
C VAL A 319 -3.18 17.96 -6.05
N GLY A 320 -4.45 17.76 -5.76
CA GLY A 320 -5.34 18.82 -5.30
C GLY A 320 -5.41 20.02 -6.24
N GLY A 321 -5.29 19.78 -7.56
CA GLY A 321 -5.25 20.81 -8.59
C GLY A 321 -3.86 21.43 -8.85
N ASN A 322 -2.84 21.14 -8.04
CA ASN A 322 -1.49 21.67 -8.22
C ASN A 322 -0.67 20.74 -9.12
N TYR A 323 -0.30 21.27 -10.29
CA TYR A 323 0.53 20.52 -11.26
C TYR A 323 2.01 20.60 -10.92
N LYS A 324 2.69 19.45 -11.00
CA LYS A 324 4.16 19.36 -11.01
C LYS A 324 4.61 18.47 -12.18
N THR A 325 5.66 18.88 -12.85
CA THR A 325 6.31 18.12 -13.92
C THR A 325 7.04 16.88 -13.37
N ALA A 326 7.20 15.86 -14.23
CA ALA A 326 7.92 14.62 -13.91
C ALA A 326 9.44 14.77 -14.09
N GLU A 327 10.01 15.91 -13.74
CA GLU A 327 11.44 16.15 -13.84
C GLU A 327 12.24 15.32 -12.82
N PRO A 328 13.46 14.88 -13.19
CA PRO A 328 14.36 14.23 -12.24
C PRO A 328 14.64 15.14 -11.04
N PRO A 329 14.96 14.57 -9.87
CA PRO A 329 15.41 15.35 -8.72
C PRO A 329 16.63 16.20 -9.06
N SER A 330 16.69 17.42 -8.52
CA SER A 330 17.86 18.29 -8.70
C SER A 330 19.15 17.66 -8.16
N SER A 331 20.30 18.06 -8.69
CA SER A 331 21.62 17.60 -8.21
C SER A 331 21.80 17.86 -6.71
N GLU A 332 21.24 18.97 -6.19
CA GLU A 332 21.25 19.28 -4.77
C GLU A 332 20.45 18.27 -3.94
N SER A 333 19.22 17.93 -4.36
CA SER A 333 18.40 16.90 -3.71
C SER A 333 19.09 15.52 -3.72
N VAL A 334 19.74 15.16 -4.83
CA VAL A 334 20.51 13.91 -4.93
C VAL A 334 21.71 13.91 -3.99
N ALA A 335 22.46 15.02 -3.91
CA ALA A 335 23.60 15.16 -3.01
C ALA A 335 23.18 15.09 -1.53
N GLU A 336 22.06 15.72 -1.17
CA GLU A 336 21.48 15.66 0.18
C GLU A 336 21.07 14.24 0.56
N PHE A 337 20.37 13.55 -0.32
CA PHE A 337 20.00 12.14 -0.14
C PHE A 337 21.25 11.26 0.04
N SER A 338 22.27 11.45 -0.81
CA SER A 338 23.53 10.70 -0.70
C SER A 338 24.21 10.90 0.64
N ARG A 339 24.26 12.13 1.16
CA ARG A 339 24.79 12.41 2.51
C ARG A 339 23.99 11.70 3.60
N ALA A 340 22.65 11.68 3.49
CA ALA A 340 21.80 10.98 4.44
C ALA A 340 22.09 9.47 4.43
N VAL A 341 22.16 8.85 3.24
CA VAL A 341 22.46 7.40 3.10
C VAL A 341 23.83 7.05 3.67
N GLN A 342 24.85 7.90 3.48
CA GLN A 342 26.19 7.68 4.04
C GLN A 342 26.17 7.63 5.57
N LYS A 343 25.37 8.49 6.22
CA LYS A 343 25.20 8.47 7.69
C LYS A 343 24.53 7.19 8.21
N PHE A 344 23.77 6.48 7.37
CA PHE A 344 23.19 5.20 7.75
C PHE A 344 24.17 4.04 7.63
N ARG A 345 25.23 4.19 6.82
CA ARG A 345 26.24 3.15 6.57
C ARG A 345 27.45 3.27 7.50
N SER A 346 27.62 4.40 8.14
CA SER A 346 28.63 4.65 9.18
C SER A 346 28.08 4.30 10.57
#